data_d654135bfa0a080797ea70b77dcd886b
#
_entry.id   d654135bfa0a080797ea70b77dcd886b
#
_cell.length_a   1.000
_cell.length_b   1.000
_cell.length_c   1.000
_cell.angle_alpha   90.00
_cell.angle_beta   90.00
_cell.angle_gamma   90.00
#
_symmetry.space_group_name_H-M   'P 1'
#
loop_
_entity.id
_entity.type
_entity.pdbx_description
1 polymer ?
#
loop_
_entity_poly.entity_id
_entity_poly.type
_entity_poly.pdbx_seq_one_letter_code
_entity_poly.pdbx_strand_id
1 'polypeptide(L)'
;MQEYLESGALSEASLSEAIRRRKIFPCLFGSALKLSGTDELLKLFLQLTREPQYDEDFAAKVFKITEDAQGNRLTHMKITGGSLKVKMPVDEGEITEKVNNIRIYSGAKFRTADEAAAG
;
A
#
# COMPACT_ATOMS: atom_id res chain seq x y z
N MET A 1 -24.57 1.07 15.05
CA MET A 1 -26.03 0.87 14.80
C MET A 1 -26.86 1.56 15.87
N GLN A 2 -26.54 1.40 17.15
CA GLN A 2 -27.24 2.08 18.24
C GLN A 2 -27.21 3.62 18.11
N GLU A 3 -26.03 4.18 17.83
CA GLU A 3 -25.83 5.62 17.59
C GLU A 3 -26.77 6.19 16.50
N TYR A 4 -26.96 5.46 15.41
CA TYR A 4 -27.86 5.88 14.33
C TYR A 4 -29.33 5.82 14.75
N LEU A 5 -29.72 4.84 15.54
CA LEU A 5 -31.10 4.71 16.04
C LEU A 5 -31.47 5.82 17.04
N GLU A 6 -30.48 6.32 17.78
CA GLU A 6 -30.66 7.36 18.80
C GLU A 6 -30.59 8.79 18.23
N SER A 7 -29.69 9.02 17.25
CA SER A 7 -29.39 10.38 16.75
C SER A 7 -29.78 10.60 15.28
N GLY A 8 -30.13 9.55 14.55
CA GLY A 8 -30.39 9.62 13.10
C GLY A 8 -29.16 9.87 12.25
N ALA A 9 -27.96 9.92 12.85
CA ALA A 9 -26.68 10.15 12.17
C ALA A 9 -25.60 9.23 12.70
N LEU A 10 -24.54 9.04 11.93
CA LEU A 10 -23.32 8.35 12.36
C LEU A 10 -22.18 9.36 12.47
N SER A 11 -21.38 9.25 13.52
CA SER A 11 -20.13 10.00 13.61
C SER A 11 -19.15 9.54 12.52
N GLU A 12 -18.23 10.42 12.11
CA GLU A 12 -17.19 10.07 11.10
C GLU A 12 -16.36 8.86 11.55
N ALA A 13 -16.06 8.74 12.81
CA ALA A 13 -15.33 7.61 13.38
C ALA A 13 -16.11 6.29 13.24
N SER A 14 -17.40 6.30 13.58
CA SER A 14 -18.29 5.14 13.44
C SER A 14 -18.47 4.74 11.98
N LEU A 15 -18.59 5.72 11.08
CA LEU A 15 -18.70 5.51 9.64
C LEU A 15 -17.41 4.88 9.07
N SER A 16 -16.27 5.46 9.38
CA SER A 16 -14.95 4.97 8.93
C SER A 16 -14.70 3.53 9.42
N GLU A 17 -15.03 3.23 10.68
CA GLU A 17 -14.90 1.88 11.22
C GLU A 17 -15.86 0.88 10.56
N ALA A 18 -17.09 1.29 10.27
CA ALA A 18 -18.05 0.43 9.56
C ALA A 18 -17.62 0.13 8.13
N ILE A 19 -17.02 1.10 7.44
CA ILE A 19 -16.43 0.92 6.10
C ILE A 19 -15.23 -0.03 6.18
N ARG A 20 -14.33 0.17 7.14
CA ARG A 20 -13.17 -0.69 7.37
C ARG A 20 -13.57 -2.15 7.61
N ARG A 21 -14.65 -2.37 8.35
CA ARG A 21 -15.22 -3.71 8.58
C ARG A 21 -16.07 -4.23 7.43
N ARG A 22 -16.12 -3.51 6.29
CA ARG A 22 -16.91 -3.87 5.11
C ARG A 22 -18.40 -4.05 5.39
N LYS A 23 -18.95 -3.30 6.36
CA LYS A 23 -20.36 -3.30 6.69
C LYS A 23 -21.15 -2.24 5.92
N ILE A 24 -20.47 -1.18 5.49
CA ILE A 24 -21.01 -0.08 4.69
C ILE A 24 -20.06 0.17 3.54
N PHE A 25 -20.62 0.48 2.37
CA PHE A 25 -19.89 0.83 1.17
C PHE A 25 -20.36 2.20 0.70
N PRO A 26 -19.48 3.23 0.67
CA PRO A 26 -19.84 4.54 0.15
C PRO A 26 -20.09 4.44 -1.36
N CYS A 27 -21.16 5.08 -1.82
CA CYS A 27 -21.49 5.20 -3.22
C CYS A 27 -21.47 6.68 -3.63
N LEU A 28 -20.79 6.98 -4.72
CA LEU A 28 -20.69 8.31 -5.30
C LEU A 28 -21.13 8.27 -6.75
N PHE A 29 -21.81 9.32 -7.17
CA PHE A 29 -22.23 9.49 -8.56
C PHE A 29 -21.42 10.60 -9.19
N GLY A 30 -20.84 10.34 -10.34
CA GLY A 30 -20.02 11.32 -11.02
C GLY A 30 -19.80 11.00 -12.50
N SER A 31 -19.16 11.92 -13.20
CA SER A 31 -18.74 11.75 -14.58
C SER A 31 -17.27 12.11 -14.71
N ALA A 32 -16.43 11.11 -14.92
CA ALA A 32 -14.99 11.32 -15.14
C ALA A 32 -14.73 12.22 -16.37
N LEU A 33 -15.51 12.04 -17.43
CA LEU A 33 -15.37 12.84 -18.64
C LEU A 33 -15.69 14.34 -18.40
N LYS A 34 -16.68 14.61 -17.55
CA LYS A 34 -17.10 15.99 -17.21
C LYS A 34 -16.41 16.53 -15.95
N LEU A 35 -15.55 15.74 -15.32
CA LEU A 35 -14.89 16.01 -14.03
C LEU A 35 -15.89 16.36 -12.90
N SER A 36 -17.13 15.86 -13.01
CA SER A 36 -18.16 16.05 -11.99
C SER A 36 -18.10 14.93 -10.96
N GLY A 37 -18.07 15.26 -9.66
CA GLY A 37 -18.00 14.31 -8.55
C GLY A 37 -16.60 13.75 -8.27
N THR A 38 -15.58 14.14 -9.02
CA THR A 38 -14.20 13.70 -8.83
C THR A 38 -13.57 14.24 -7.56
N ASP A 39 -13.83 15.52 -7.25
CA ASP A 39 -13.30 16.16 -6.05
C ASP A 39 -13.93 15.57 -4.78
N GLU A 40 -15.22 15.29 -4.82
CA GLU A 40 -15.95 14.64 -3.73
C GLU A 40 -15.41 13.22 -3.49
N LEU A 41 -15.13 12.48 -4.57
CA LEU A 41 -14.51 11.15 -4.49
C LEU A 41 -13.14 11.22 -3.81
N LEU A 42 -12.28 12.15 -4.23
CA LEU A 42 -10.94 12.30 -3.67
C LEU A 42 -10.99 12.72 -2.20
N LYS A 43 -11.86 13.66 -1.84
CA LYS A 43 -12.06 14.09 -0.45
C LYS A 43 -12.52 12.93 0.42
N LEU A 44 -13.53 12.19 -0.03
CA LEU A 44 -14.04 11.04 0.72
C LEU A 44 -12.98 9.94 0.84
N PHE A 45 -12.21 9.71 -0.20
CA PHE A 45 -11.10 8.75 -0.17
C PHE A 45 -10.07 9.12 0.91
N LEU A 46 -9.66 10.38 0.97
CA LEU A 46 -8.72 10.87 1.99
C LEU A 46 -9.28 10.79 3.42
N GLN A 47 -10.58 11.05 3.60
CA GLN A 47 -11.25 10.98 4.90
C GLN A 47 -11.41 9.54 5.42
N LEU A 48 -11.69 8.60 4.53
CA LEU A 48 -12.04 7.24 4.90
C LEU A 48 -10.87 6.25 4.86
N THR A 49 -9.76 6.62 4.20
CA THR A 49 -8.53 5.81 4.18
C THR A 49 -7.60 6.24 5.31
N ARG A 50 -6.92 5.28 5.88
CA ARG A 50 -5.85 5.52 6.85
C ARG A 50 -4.53 5.11 6.23
N GLU A 51 -3.49 5.87 6.50
CA GLU A 51 -2.14 5.42 6.19
C GLU A 51 -1.83 4.17 7.00
N PRO A 52 -1.37 3.09 6.36
CA PRO A 52 -0.93 1.91 7.10
C PRO A 52 0.26 2.29 7.98
N GLN A 53 0.23 1.87 9.23
CA GLN A 53 1.39 1.93 10.09
C GLN A 53 2.24 0.68 9.83
N TYR A 54 3.53 0.90 9.66
CA TYR A 54 4.50 -0.15 9.40
C TYR A 54 5.37 -0.34 10.63
N ASP A 55 5.66 -1.58 10.97
CA ASP A 55 6.60 -1.91 12.04
C ASP A 55 8.03 -1.47 11.66
N GLU A 56 8.89 -1.28 12.66
CA GLU A 56 10.29 -0.89 12.44
C GLU A 56 11.14 -2.04 11.90
N ASP A 57 10.76 -3.27 12.20
CA ASP A 57 11.44 -4.46 11.74
C ASP A 57 11.19 -4.69 10.24
N PHE A 58 12.26 -5.10 9.53
CA PHE A 58 12.15 -5.39 8.11
C PHE A 58 11.19 -6.56 7.86
N ALA A 59 10.20 -6.28 7.05
CA ALA A 59 9.28 -7.28 6.52
C ALA A 59 8.94 -6.97 5.06
N ALA A 60 8.87 -8.01 4.23
CA ALA A 60 8.51 -7.86 2.83
C ALA A 60 7.69 -9.04 2.33
N LYS A 61 6.82 -8.78 1.38
CA LYS A 61 6.05 -9.81 0.67
C LYS A 61 6.52 -9.89 -0.78
N VAL A 62 7.16 -10.99 -1.13
CA VAL A 62 7.50 -11.31 -2.51
C VAL A 62 6.23 -11.70 -3.26
N PHE A 63 6.00 -11.09 -4.42
CA PHE A 63 4.83 -11.38 -5.24
C PHE A 63 5.17 -11.80 -6.68
N LYS A 64 6.42 -11.62 -7.11
CA LYS A 64 6.85 -12.00 -8.45
C LYS A 64 8.37 -12.19 -8.51
N ILE A 65 8.82 -13.13 -9.31
CA ILE A 65 10.22 -13.32 -9.69
C ILE A 65 10.30 -13.26 -11.21
N THR A 66 11.26 -12.49 -11.73
CA THR A 66 11.52 -12.35 -13.17
C THR A 66 13.02 -12.32 -13.42
N GLU A 67 13.40 -12.28 -14.69
CA GLU A 67 14.78 -12.03 -15.12
C GLU A 67 14.84 -10.73 -15.91
N ASP A 68 15.94 -10.01 -15.79
CA ASP A 68 16.21 -8.85 -16.64
C ASP A 68 16.80 -9.28 -17.99
N ALA A 69 17.02 -8.30 -18.88
CA ALA A 69 17.55 -8.58 -20.22
C ALA A 69 18.97 -9.21 -20.22
N GLN A 70 19.68 -9.14 -19.08
CA GLN A 70 21.00 -9.74 -18.88
C GLN A 70 20.94 -11.11 -18.20
N GLY A 71 19.74 -11.63 -17.92
CA GLY A 71 19.53 -12.91 -17.22
C GLY A 71 19.68 -12.84 -15.70
N ASN A 72 19.74 -11.63 -15.11
CA ASN A 72 19.78 -11.52 -13.68
C ASN A 72 18.40 -11.72 -13.06
N ARG A 73 18.32 -12.52 -12.01
CA ARG A 73 17.08 -12.73 -11.24
C ARG A 73 16.64 -11.43 -10.54
N LEU A 74 15.40 -11.06 -10.75
CA LEU A 74 14.74 -9.94 -10.08
C LEU A 74 13.63 -10.45 -9.17
N THR A 75 13.77 -10.21 -7.89
CA THR A 75 12.75 -10.51 -6.89
C THR A 75 11.92 -9.26 -6.63
N HIS A 76 10.66 -9.28 -7.08
CA HIS A 76 9.73 -8.17 -6.86
C HIS A 76 9.01 -8.35 -5.53
N MET A 77 9.11 -7.35 -4.69
CA MET A 77 8.52 -7.40 -3.36
C MET A 77 7.87 -6.07 -2.98
N LYS A 78 6.89 -6.14 -2.10
CA LYS A 78 6.36 -5.00 -1.37
C LYS A 78 6.94 -5.05 0.04
N ILE A 79 7.62 -3.98 0.46
CA ILE A 79 8.12 -3.84 1.82
C ILE A 79 6.94 -3.47 2.71
N THR A 80 6.72 -4.26 3.77
CA THR A 80 5.59 -4.13 4.70
C THR A 80 6.03 -3.80 6.13
N GLY A 81 7.32 -3.62 6.36
CA GLY A 81 7.91 -3.17 7.60
C GLY A 81 9.36 -2.73 7.39
N GLY A 82 9.83 -1.80 8.20
CA GLY A 82 11.20 -1.30 8.18
C GLY A 82 11.68 -0.81 6.82
N SER A 83 12.92 -1.11 6.51
CA SER A 83 13.54 -0.75 5.23
C SER A 83 14.50 -1.84 4.74
N LEU A 84 14.63 -1.95 3.42
CA LEU A 84 15.61 -2.78 2.73
C LEU A 84 16.78 -1.93 2.28
N LYS A 85 18.01 -2.35 2.60
CA LYS A 85 19.24 -1.65 2.20
C LYS A 85 20.11 -2.50 1.28
N VAL A 86 20.84 -1.86 0.38
CA VAL A 86 21.86 -2.53 -0.41
C VAL A 86 22.92 -3.14 0.51
N LYS A 87 23.37 -4.37 0.22
CA LYS A 87 24.26 -5.22 1.01
C LYS A 87 23.64 -5.79 2.30
N MET A 88 22.38 -5.48 2.60
CA MET A 88 21.68 -6.10 3.71
C MET A 88 21.54 -7.61 3.45
N PRO A 89 21.83 -8.48 4.43
CA PRO A 89 21.47 -9.88 4.35
C PRO A 89 19.95 -10.03 4.50
N VAL A 90 19.36 -10.85 3.68
CA VAL A 90 17.94 -11.24 3.77
C VAL A 90 17.89 -12.74 3.94
N ASP A 91 17.25 -13.17 5.01
CA ASP A 91 17.08 -14.58 5.32
C ASP A 91 15.75 -15.10 4.76
N GLU A 92 15.83 -16.16 3.98
CA GLU A 92 14.68 -16.91 3.50
C GLU A 92 14.80 -18.37 3.96
N GLY A 93 14.46 -18.60 5.23
CA GLY A 93 14.61 -19.91 5.88
C GLY A 93 16.09 -20.28 6.11
N GLU A 94 16.60 -21.27 5.39
CA GLU A 94 18.00 -21.74 5.51
C GLU A 94 18.99 -20.99 4.63
N ILE A 95 18.50 -20.09 3.78
CA ILE A 95 19.32 -19.38 2.80
C ILE A 95 19.41 -17.89 3.17
N THR A 96 20.64 -17.40 3.33
CA THR A 96 20.92 -15.98 3.49
C THR A 96 21.49 -15.41 2.19
N GLU A 97 20.75 -14.52 1.56
CA GLU A 97 21.21 -13.81 0.35
C GLU A 97 21.49 -12.34 0.65
N LYS A 98 22.45 -11.74 -0.04
CA LYS A 98 22.74 -10.31 0.05
C LYS A 98 22.04 -9.55 -1.07
N VAL A 99 21.43 -8.43 -0.70
CA VAL A 99 20.82 -7.51 -1.67
C VAL A 99 21.92 -6.80 -2.47
N ASN A 100 22.05 -7.08 -3.74
CA ASN A 100 23.06 -6.47 -4.61
C ASN A 100 22.63 -5.10 -5.13
N ASN A 101 21.36 -4.94 -5.47
CA ASN A 101 20.81 -3.71 -6.05
C ASN A 101 19.33 -3.60 -5.71
N ILE A 102 18.85 -2.37 -5.54
CA ILE A 102 17.43 -2.08 -5.34
C ILE A 102 16.95 -1.24 -6.52
N ARG A 103 15.87 -1.68 -7.15
CA ARG A 103 15.18 -0.98 -8.24
C ARG A 103 13.77 -0.62 -7.80
N ILE A 104 13.47 0.67 -7.76
CA ILE A 104 12.12 1.17 -7.46
C ILE A 104 11.43 1.45 -8.78
N TYR A 105 10.35 0.71 -9.05
CA TYR A 105 9.59 0.78 -10.29
C TYR A 105 8.46 1.79 -10.21
N SER A 106 8.28 2.53 -11.31
CA SER A 106 7.10 3.36 -11.56
C SER A 106 6.61 3.07 -12.99
N GLY A 107 5.64 2.20 -13.12
CA GLY A 107 5.25 1.62 -14.40
C GLY A 107 6.37 0.78 -15.00
N ALA A 108 6.73 1.05 -16.27
CA ALA A 108 7.81 0.35 -16.97
C ALA A 108 9.23 0.88 -16.66
N LYS A 109 9.32 2.04 -16.01
CA LYS A 109 10.60 2.66 -15.66
C LYS A 109 11.00 2.33 -14.24
N PHE A 110 12.30 2.30 -13.96
CA PHE A 110 12.81 2.16 -12.61
C PHE A 110 13.93 3.18 -12.34
N ARG A 111 14.15 3.44 -11.07
CA ARG A 111 15.35 4.11 -10.56
C ARG A 111 16.07 3.18 -9.60
N THR A 112 17.38 3.26 -9.54
CA THR A 112 18.19 2.59 -8.51
C THR A 112 18.10 3.37 -7.20
N ALA A 113 18.17 2.67 -6.09
CA ALA A 113 18.19 3.24 -4.75
C ALA A 113 19.11 2.43 -3.85
N ASP A 114 19.68 3.08 -2.85
CA ASP A 114 20.49 2.41 -1.83
C ASP A 114 19.62 1.85 -0.70
N GLU A 115 18.41 2.42 -0.55
CA GLU A 115 17.44 2.02 0.46
C GLU A 115 16.02 2.17 -0.08
N ALA A 116 15.13 1.28 0.34
CA ALA A 116 13.71 1.34 0.11
C ALA A 116 12.95 1.04 1.41
N ALA A 117 12.09 1.97 1.85
CA ALA A 117 11.28 1.85 3.05
C ALA A 117 9.92 1.22 2.77
N ALA A 118 9.22 0.81 3.84
CA ALA A 118 7.84 0.35 3.79
C ALA A 118 6.90 1.48 3.35
N GLY A 119 5.91 1.14 2.47
CA GLY A 119 4.91 2.08 1.98
C GLY A 119 4.65 2.06 0.51
#